data_ef761be5e9738677332a7018f6750d03
#
_entry.id   ef761be5e9738677332a7018f6750d03
#
_cell.length_a   1.000
_cell.length_b   1.000
_cell.length_c   1.000
_cell.angle_alpha   90.00
_cell.angle_beta   90.00
_cell.angle_gamma   90.00
#
_symmetry.space_group_name_H-M   'P 1'
#
loop_
_entity.id
_entity.type
_entity.pdbx_description
1 polymer ?
#
loop_
_entity_poly.entity_id
_entity_poly.type
_entity_poly.pdbx_seq_one_letter_code
_entity_poly.pdbx_strand_id
1 'polypeptide(L)'
;MKIFFNFSKKLLPKISNTELIALRSGTVSIDKNIIENTVNKFNFKNLQTEIDEKSCKYQVNNLIKNVSSQPVFTNGKMDSNFMDNIKKTKAFSYIIEKKYGGHEFNVNTQSKILTKLTSYNPSLGVTVMVPNSLGPGELLHNYGTKLQKDNYLPKLASGEMI
;
A
#
# COMPACT_ATOMS: atom_id res chain seq x y z
N MET A 1 -11.85 -18.94 -34.96
CA MET A 1 -11.25 -17.99 -33.98
C MET A 1 -11.70 -16.55 -34.17
N LYS A 2 -11.67 -15.94 -35.37
CA LYS A 2 -12.11 -14.53 -35.60
C LYS A 2 -13.57 -14.23 -35.16
N ILE A 3 -14.52 -15.17 -35.38
CA ILE A 3 -15.93 -14.98 -35.01
C ILE A 3 -16.08 -14.93 -33.47
N PHE A 4 -15.41 -15.84 -32.77
CA PHE A 4 -15.44 -15.88 -31.31
C PHE A 4 -14.81 -14.62 -30.70
N PHE A 5 -13.69 -14.17 -31.26
CA PHE A 5 -13.01 -12.92 -30.85
C PHE A 5 -13.92 -11.69 -31.03
N ASN A 6 -14.60 -11.58 -32.18
CA ASN A 6 -15.51 -10.47 -32.46
C ASN A 6 -16.75 -10.48 -31.56
N PHE A 7 -17.22 -11.65 -31.16
CA PHE A 7 -18.30 -11.80 -30.20
C PHE A 7 -17.85 -11.39 -28.79
N SER A 8 -16.72 -11.91 -28.33
CA SER A 8 -16.13 -11.55 -27.02
C SER A 8 -15.84 -10.06 -26.91
N LYS A 9 -15.35 -9.42 -27.98
CA LYS A 9 -15.11 -7.97 -28.01
C LYS A 9 -16.37 -7.12 -27.80
N LYS A 10 -17.55 -7.62 -28.14
CA LYS A 10 -18.83 -6.94 -27.89
C LYS A 10 -19.31 -7.07 -26.45
N LEU A 11 -18.86 -8.10 -25.72
CA LEU A 11 -19.20 -8.37 -24.31
C LEU A 11 -18.28 -7.65 -23.33
N LEU A 12 -17.08 -7.25 -23.78
CA LEU A 12 -16.14 -6.52 -22.92
C LEU A 12 -16.64 -5.09 -22.69
N PRO A 13 -16.58 -4.59 -21.45
CA PRO A 13 -16.89 -3.21 -21.16
C PRO A 13 -15.98 -2.28 -21.98
N LYS A 14 -16.56 -1.22 -22.51
CA LYS A 14 -15.77 -0.20 -23.22
C LYS A 14 -14.97 0.61 -22.20
N ILE A 15 -13.69 0.81 -22.48
CA ILE A 15 -12.84 1.70 -21.69
C ILE A 15 -13.45 3.11 -21.70
N SER A 16 -13.68 3.69 -20.53
CA SER A 16 -14.15 5.07 -20.39
C SER A 16 -13.06 6.07 -20.83
N ASN A 17 -13.46 7.29 -21.14
CA ASN A 17 -12.50 8.34 -21.49
C ASN A 17 -11.48 8.61 -20.36
N THR A 18 -11.90 8.53 -19.11
CA THR A 18 -11.02 8.71 -17.94
C THR A 18 -9.98 7.59 -17.85
N GLU A 19 -10.39 6.33 -18.03
CA GLU A 19 -9.47 5.19 -18.07
C GLU A 19 -8.50 5.29 -19.24
N LEU A 20 -8.97 5.74 -20.40
CA LEU A 20 -8.12 5.93 -21.58
C LEU A 20 -7.06 7.04 -21.34
N ILE A 21 -7.44 8.13 -20.67
CA ILE A 21 -6.51 9.20 -20.28
C ILE A 21 -5.50 8.65 -19.28
N ALA A 22 -5.92 7.90 -18.26
CA ALA A 22 -5.05 7.29 -17.27
C ALA A 22 -4.04 6.33 -17.93
N LEU A 23 -4.48 5.46 -18.84
CA LEU A 23 -3.61 4.55 -19.59
C LEU A 23 -2.60 5.28 -20.50
N ARG A 24 -2.95 6.47 -21.00
CA ARG A 24 -2.07 7.27 -21.87
C ARG A 24 -1.13 8.18 -21.12
N SER A 25 -1.42 8.52 -19.86
CA SER A 25 -0.69 9.51 -19.07
C SER A 25 0.54 8.95 -18.36
N GLY A 26 0.71 7.63 -18.29
CA GLY A 26 1.80 7.00 -17.54
C GLY A 26 2.52 5.88 -18.30
N THR A 27 3.68 5.49 -17.77
CA THR A 27 4.37 4.27 -18.13
C THR A 27 3.81 3.11 -17.32
N VAL A 28 3.36 2.04 -18.00
CA VAL A 28 2.74 0.87 -17.37
C VAL A 28 3.81 -0.09 -16.81
N SER A 29 4.99 0.43 -16.46
CA SER A 29 6.08 -0.34 -15.87
C SER A 29 6.36 -1.66 -16.63
N ILE A 30 6.59 -2.76 -15.90
CA ILE A 30 6.87 -4.08 -16.47
C ILE A 30 5.67 -4.69 -17.20
N ASP A 31 4.45 -4.32 -16.85
CA ASP A 31 3.23 -4.89 -17.43
C ASP A 31 3.19 -4.70 -18.95
N LYS A 32 3.60 -3.53 -19.43
CA LYS A 32 3.74 -3.27 -20.86
C LYS A 32 4.72 -4.25 -21.53
N ASN A 33 5.86 -4.49 -20.89
CA ASN A 33 6.88 -5.39 -21.42
C ASN A 33 6.39 -6.85 -21.47
N ILE A 34 5.58 -7.27 -20.49
CA ILE A 34 4.95 -8.60 -20.47
C ILE A 34 3.99 -8.74 -21.63
N ILE A 35 3.10 -7.75 -21.82
CA ILE A 35 2.10 -7.78 -22.91
C ILE A 35 2.76 -7.75 -24.29
N GLU A 36 3.82 -6.97 -24.46
CA GLU A 36 4.57 -6.84 -25.72
C GLU A 36 5.63 -7.94 -25.91
N ASN A 37 5.75 -8.88 -24.97
CA ASN A 37 6.79 -9.94 -24.96
C ASN A 37 8.22 -9.38 -25.08
N THR A 38 8.49 -8.27 -24.39
CA THR A 38 9.79 -7.56 -24.37
C THR A 38 10.44 -7.54 -22.99
N VAL A 39 10.07 -8.48 -22.12
CA VAL A 39 10.54 -8.55 -20.71
C VAL A 39 12.07 -8.66 -20.61
N ASN A 40 12.72 -9.29 -21.57
CA ASN A 40 14.18 -9.40 -21.65
C ASN A 40 14.90 -8.06 -21.80
N LYS A 41 14.19 -6.99 -22.20
CA LYS A 41 14.71 -5.62 -22.30
C LYS A 41 14.56 -4.85 -20.99
N PHE A 42 13.85 -5.41 -20.01
CA PHE A 42 13.61 -4.74 -18.73
C PHE A 42 14.81 -4.92 -17.79
N ASN A 43 15.32 -3.83 -17.25
CA ASN A 43 16.46 -3.86 -16.33
C ASN A 43 15.99 -4.08 -14.88
N PHE A 44 15.99 -5.32 -14.43
CA PHE A 44 15.60 -5.69 -13.07
C PHE A 44 16.59 -5.24 -11.97
N LYS A 45 17.82 -4.87 -12.33
CA LYS A 45 18.83 -4.45 -11.33
C LYS A 45 18.41 -3.21 -10.55
N ASN A 46 17.62 -2.32 -11.17
CA ASN A 46 17.14 -1.10 -10.53
C ASN A 46 15.98 -1.34 -9.55
N LEU A 47 15.42 -2.55 -9.49
CA LEU A 47 14.31 -2.90 -8.59
C LEU A 47 14.78 -3.56 -7.29
N GLN A 48 16.08 -3.86 -7.16
CA GLN A 48 16.63 -4.51 -5.95
C GLN A 48 16.90 -3.45 -4.88
N THR A 49 15.91 -3.25 -4.02
CA THR A 49 16.11 -2.56 -2.74
C THR A 49 16.22 -3.59 -1.62
N GLU A 50 17.23 -3.44 -0.76
CA GLU A 50 17.39 -4.33 0.39
C GLU A 50 16.19 -4.22 1.33
N ILE A 51 15.82 -5.38 1.91
CA ILE A 51 14.79 -5.43 2.95
C ILE A 51 15.47 -5.19 4.29
N ASP A 52 14.99 -4.23 5.06
CA ASP A 52 15.40 -4.08 6.45
C ASP A 52 14.74 -5.16 7.33
N GLU A 53 15.42 -6.30 7.41
CA GLU A 53 14.93 -7.48 8.14
C GLU A 53 14.75 -7.21 9.65
N LYS A 54 15.62 -6.39 10.23
CA LYS A 54 15.57 -6.05 11.65
C LYS A 54 14.32 -5.22 11.95
N SER A 55 14.09 -4.17 11.19
CA SER A 55 12.90 -3.34 11.33
C SER A 55 11.63 -4.12 11.00
N CYS A 56 11.64 -4.96 9.97
CA CYS A 56 10.52 -5.82 9.64
C CYS A 56 10.12 -6.72 10.82
N LYS A 57 11.08 -7.45 11.40
CA LYS A 57 10.84 -8.33 12.55
C LYS A 57 10.33 -7.54 13.76
N TYR A 58 10.93 -6.39 14.04
CA TYR A 58 10.52 -5.53 15.15
C TYR A 58 9.08 -5.04 14.98
N GLN A 59 8.73 -4.46 13.84
CA GLN A 59 7.41 -3.90 13.59
C GLN A 59 6.31 -4.97 13.66
N VAL A 60 6.54 -6.12 13.03
CA VAL A 60 5.56 -7.24 13.06
C VAL A 60 5.34 -7.72 14.49
N ASN A 61 6.40 -8.01 15.23
CA ASN A 61 6.29 -8.51 16.60
C ASN A 61 5.65 -7.49 17.54
N ASN A 62 6.04 -6.22 17.43
CA ASN A 62 5.50 -5.13 18.23
C ASN A 62 3.99 -4.97 17.97
N LEU A 63 3.58 -4.93 16.71
CA LEU A 63 2.17 -4.76 16.37
C LEU A 63 1.33 -5.96 16.82
N ILE A 64 1.75 -7.20 16.52
CA ILE A 64 1.04 -8.40 16.92
C ILE A 64 0.90 -8.45 18.45
N LYS A 65 1.96 -8.16 19.20
CA LYS A 65 1.92 -8.13 20.68
C LYS A 65 0.86 -7.14 21.20
N ASN A 66 0.73 -5.99 20.57
CA ASN A 66 -0.20 -4.95 21.02
C ASN A 66 -1.67 -5.26 20.66
N VAL A 67 -1.94 -6.07 19.61
CA VAL A 67 -3.30 -6.35 19.17
C VAL A 67 -3.80 -7.76 19.48
N SER A 68 -2.91 -8.68 19.87
CA SER A 68 -3.25 -10.11 20.02
C SER A 68 -4.32 -10.41 21.08
N SER A 69 -4.45 -9.55 22.09
CA SER A 69 -5.45 -9.72 23.16
C SER A 69 -6.76 -8.97 22.89
N GLN A 70 -6.88 -8.30 21.74
CA GLN A 70 -8.04 -7.46 21.45
C GLN A 70 -8.92 -8.12 20.38
N PRO A 71 -10.25 -8.03 20.49
CA PRO A 71 -11.14 -8.40 19.40
C PRO A 71 -10.93 -7.42 18.24
N VAL A 72 -10.96 -7.93 17.01
CA VAL A 72 -10.87 -7.07 15.81
C VAL A 72 -12.18 -6.31 15.58
N PHE A 73 -13.29 -6.96 15.86
CA PHE A 73 -14.64 -6.42 15.71
C PHE A 73 -15.47 -6.63 16.97
N THR A 74 -16.22 -5.60 17.34
CA THR A 74 -17.22 -5.62 18.40
C THR A 74 -18.53 -5.06 17.85
N ASN A 75 -19.62 -5.82 17.95
CA ASN A 75 -20.95 -5.45 17.41
C ASN A 75 -20.92 -5.06 15.92
N GLY A 76 -20.16 -5.80 15.08
CA GLY A 76 -20.05 -5.56 13.64
C GLY A 76 -19.25 -4.33 13.22
N LYS A 77 -18.64 -3.63 14.18
CA LYS A 77 -17.75 -2.49 13.94
C LYS A 77 -16.34 -2.82 14.38
N MET A 78 -15.35 -2.19 13.76
CA MET A 78 -13.96 -2.34 14.22
C MET A 78 -13.84 -1.83 15.66
N ASP A 79 -13.18 -2.63 16.49
CA ASP A 79 -13.01 -2.31 17.90
C ASP A 79 -12.08 -1.10 18.10
N SER A 80 -12.48 -0.16 18.97
CA SER A 80 -11.71 1.06 19.20
C SER A 80 -10.36 0.80 19.86
N ASN A 81 -10.29 -0.16 20.80
CA ASN A 81 -9.01 -0.49 21.47
C ASN A 81 -8.04 -1.15 20.48
N PHE A 82 -8.57 -1.98 19.55
CA PHE A 82 -7.78 -2.55 18.47
C PHE A 82 -7.16 -1.46 17.60
N MET A 83 -7.97 -0.48 17.15
CA MET A 83 -7.48 0.66 16.36
C MET A 83 -6.48 1.53 17.14
N ASP A 84 -6.74 1.84 18.40
CA ASP A 84 -5.85 2.64 19.21
C ASP A 84 -4.49 1.95 19.45
N ASN A 85 -4.51 0.64 19.58
CA ASN A 85 -3.26 -0.13 19.71
C ASN A 85 -2.47 -0.15 18.39
N ILE A 86 -3.12 -0.19 17.23
CA ILE A 86 -2.44 -0.04 15.94
C ILE A 86 -1.81 1.37 15.85
N LYS A 87 -2.53 2.43 16.20
CA LYS A 87 -2.02 3.82 16.20
C LYS A 87 -0.77 3.97 17.08
N LYS A 88 -0.79 3.42 18.30
CA LYS A 88 0.34 3.46 19.24
C LYS A 88 1.63 2.86 18.66
N THR A 89 1.52 1.88 17.76
CA THR A 89 2.68 1.27 17.09
C THR A 89 3.20 2.07 15.91
N LYS A 90 2.52 3.15 15.52
CA LYS A 90 2.79 3.94 14.31
C LYS A 90 2.73 3.13 13.01
N ALA A 91 1.92 2.08 12.97
CA ALA A 91 1.84 1.20 11.79
C ALA A 91 1.27 1.89 10.54
N PHE A 92 0.63 3.04 10.68
CA PHE A 92 0.12 3.84 9.54
C PHE A 92 1.16 4.74 8.88
N SER A 93 2.42 4.70 9.34
CA SER A 93 3.47 5.63 8.91
C SER A 93 4.66 4.96 8.24
N TYR A 94 4.52 3.74 7.73
CA TYR A 94 5.65 2.98 7.20
C TYR A 94 6.36 3.66 6.03
N ILE A 95 5.62 4.25 5.09
CA ILE A 95 6.17 4.94 3.93
C ILE A 95 6.42 6.44 4.16
N ILE A 96 5.85 7.01 5.22
CA ILE A 96 5.96 8.43 5.52
C ILE A 96 7.40 8.74 5.95
N GLU A 97 7.96 9.82 5.41
CA GLU A 97 9.30 10.28 5.71
C GLU A 97 9.50 10.56 7.21
N LYS A 98 10.70 10.31 7.71
CA LYS A 98 11.07 10.52 9.12
C LYS A 98 10.83 11.96 9.59
N LYS A 99 11.04 12.95 8.71
CA LYS A 99 10.78 14.37 9.03
C LYS A 99 9.32 14.67 9.37
N TYR A 100 8.38 13.82 8.92
CA TYR A 100 6.95 13.89 9.24
C TYR A 100 6.54 12.89 10.33
N GLY A 101 7.51 12.27 11.01
CA GLY A 101 7.27 11.30 12.09
C GLY A 101 7.04 9.86 11.63
N GLY A 102 7.27 9.56 10.36
CA GLY A 102 7.15 8.22 9.78
C GLY A 102 8.40 7.35 9.92
N HIS A 103 8.34 6.14 9.38
CA HIS A 103 9.44 5.17 9.38
C HIS A 103 10.33 5.27 8.14
N GLU A 104 9.81 5.79 7.03
CA GLU A 104 10.53 5.92 5.76
C GLU A 104 11.03 4.57 5.21
N PHE A 105 10.21 3.52 5.36
CA PHE A 105 10.57 2.22 4.83
C PHE A 105 10.42 2.19 3.29
N ASN A 106 11.33 1.49 2.65
CA ASN A 106 11.20 1.19 1.24
C ASN A 106 10.05 0.18 0.99
N VAL A 107 9.59 0.11 -0.25
CA VAL A 107 8.45 -0.72 -0.67
C VAL A 107 8.65 -2.20 -0.32
N ASN A 108 9.88 -2.74 -0.44
CA ASN A 108 10.16 -4.15 -0.16
C ASN A 108 10.04 -4.47 1.34
N THR A 109 10.55 -3.60 2.21
CA THR A 109 10.42 -3.73 3.67
C THR A 109 8.95 -3.65 4.08
N GLN A 110 8.22 -2.65 3.57
CA GLN A 110 6.79 -2.50 3.81
C GLN A 110 6.00 -3.74 3.34
N SER A 111 6.22 -4.20 2.12
CA SER A 111 5.53 -5.36 1.56
C SER A 111 5.76 -6.61 2.42
N LYS A 112 6.98 -6.82 2.90
CA LYS A 112 7.30 -7.94 3.79
C LYS A 112 6.59 -7.84 5.15
N ILE A 113 6.52 -6.63 5.74
CA ILE A 113 5.76 -6.40 6.97
C ILE A 113 4.28 -6.75 6.74
N LEU A 114 3.68 -6.19 5.69
CA LEU A 114 2.26 -6.40 5.36
C LEU A 114 1.95 -7.88 5.09
N THR A 115 2.82 -8.58 4.36
CA THR A 115 2.67 -10.03 4.12
C THR A 115 2.57 -10.80 5.43
N LYS A 116 3.46 -10.52 6.39
CA LYS A 116 3.45 -11.19 7.70
C LYS A 116 2.24 -10.82 8.55
N LEU A 117 1.83 -9.55 8.55
CA LEU A 117 0.64 -9.09 9.27
C LEU A 117 -0.64 -9.71 8.69
N THR A 118 -0.75 -9.77 7.36
CA THR A 118 -1.89 -10.38 6.67
C THR A 118 -1.96 -11.90 6.93
N SER A 119 -0.81 -12.58 6.97
CA SER A 119 -0.74 -14.01 7.32
C SER A 119 -1.18 -14.28 8.76
N TYR A 120 -0.93 -13.35 9.67
CA TYR A 120 -1.40 -13.45 11.05
C TYR A 120 -2.90 -13.15 11.16
N ASN A 121 -3.35 -12.03 10.59
CA ASN A 121 -4.76 -11.62 10.56
C ASN A 121 -5.02 -10.74 9.34
N PRO A 122 -5.87 -11.19 8.38
CA PRO A 122 -6.16 -10.43 7.16
C PRO A 122 -6.73 -9.03 7.42
N SER A 123 -7.61 -8.88 8.42
CA SER A 123 -8.18 -7.58 8.78
C SER A 123 -7.12 -6.60 9.28
N LEU A 124 -6.16 -7.09 10.08
CA LEU A 124 -5.01 -6.29 10.53
C LEU A 124 -4.15 -5.85 9.34
N GLY A 125 -3.85 -6.80 8.44
CA GLY A 125 -3.07 -6.52 7.24
C GLY A 125 -3.70 -5.43 6.37
N VAL A 126 -5.00 -5.55 6.08
CA VAL A 126 -5.74 -4.55 5.29
C VAL A 126 -5.79 -3.20 6.01
N THR A 127 -6.08 -3.19 7.31
CA THR A 127 -6.14 -1.95 8.11
C THR A 127 -4.83 -1.17 8.06
N VAL A 128 -3.69 -1.86 8.13
CA VAL A 128 -2.36 -1.22 8.05
C VAL A 128 -2.00 -0.87 6.61
N MET A 129 -2.39 -1.70 5.64
CA MET A 129 -2.05 -1.49 4.23
C MET A 129 -2.69 -0.23 3.66
N VAL A 130 -3.98 0.00 3.93
CA VAL A 130 -4.75 1.08 3.27
C VAL A 130 -4.14 2.47 3.48
N PRO A 131 -3.83 2.94 4.70
CA PRO A 131 -3.20 4.24 4.89
C PRO A 131 -1.80 4.36 4.28
N ASN A 132 -1.06 3.26 4.22
CA ASN A 132 0.32 3.24 3.74
C ASN A 132 0.44 3.18 2.22
N SER A 133 -0.32 2.33 1.52
CA SER A 133 -0.09 2.08 0.08
C SER A 133 -1.24 2.47 -0.83
N LEU A 134 -2.50 2.28 -0.42
CA LEU A 134 -3.66 2.62 -1.26
C LEU A 134 -4.31 3.94 -0.85
N GLY A 135 -3.89 4.48 0.27
CA GLY A 135 -4.48 5.65 0.88
C GLY A 135 -3.64 6.92 0.69
N PRO A 136 -3.96 7.93 1.50
CA PRO A 136 -3.40 9.27 1.35
C PRO A 136 -1.89 9.36 1.61
N GLY A 137 -1.30 8.41 2.34
CA GLY A 137 0.14 8.44 2.65
C GLY A 137 1.00 8.43 1.40
N GLU A 138 0.80 7.46 0.51
CA GLU A 138 1.57 7.33 -0.73
C GLU A 138 1.26 8.46 -1.72
N LEU A 139 -0.01 8.82 -1.88
CA LEU A 139 -0.42 9.89 -2.78
C LEU A 139 0.18 11.24 -2.37
N LEU A 140 0.12 11.57 -1.08
CA LEU A 140 0.72 12.79 -0.57
C LEU A 140 2.24 12.76 -0.67
N HIS A 141 2.87 11.61 -0.35
CA HIS A 141 4.32 11.46 -0.46
C HIS A 141 4.81 11.74 -1.90
N ASN A 142 4.16 11.16 -2.90
CA ASN A 142 4.59 11.28 -4.29
C ASN A 142 4.13 12.58 -4.97
N TYR A 143 2.90 13.01 -4.74
CA TYR A 143 2.24 14.06 -5.55
C TYR A 143 1.79 15.27 -4.74
N GLY A 144 1.82 15.22 -3.41
CA GLY A 144 1.40 16.33 -2.56
C GLY A 144 2.32 17.56 -2.70
N THR A 145 1.72 18.74 -2.66
CA THR A 145 2.48 20.00 -2.51
C THR A 145 3.17 20.02 -1.14
N LYS A 146 4.19 20.87 -0.98
CA LYS A 146 4.86 21.03 0.32
C LYS A 146 3.85 21.35 1.44
N LEU A 147 2.94 22.26 1.21
CA LEU A 147 1.91 22.64 2.19
C LEU A 147 1.00 21.46 2.57
N GLN A 148 0.59 20.64 1.59
CA GLN A 148 -0.21 19.44 1.86
C GLN A 148 0.58 18.40 2.67
N LYS A 149 1.85 18.16 2.31
CA LYS A 149 2.72 17.24 3.04
C LYS A 149 2.91 17.70 4.49
N ASP A 150 3.24 18.97 4.69
CA ASP A 150 3.50 19.54 6.02
C ASP A 150 2.24 19.49 6.92
N ASN A 151 1.04 19.64 6.34
CA ASN A 151 -0.21 19.63 7.09
C ASN A 151 -0.76 18.23 7.38
N TYR A 152 -0.65 17.29 6.44
CA TYR A 152 -1.36 16.02 6.52
C TYR A 152 -0.47 14.82 6.89
N LEU A 153 0.79 14.77 6.42
CA LEU A 153 1.65 13.62 6.70
C LEU A 153 1.93 13.40 8.20
N PRO A 154 2.15 14.45 9.03
CA PRO A 154 2.29 14.24 10.48
C PRO A 154 1.03 13.66 11.13
N LYS A 155 -0.16 14.08 10.70
CA LYS A 155 -1.44 13.58 11.23
C LYS A 155 -1.71 12.14 10.82
N LEU A 156 -1.34 11.77 9.59
CA LEU A 156 -1.39 10.38 9.14
C LEU A 156 -0.39 9.52 9.92
N ALA A 157 0.84 10.02 10.12
CA ALA A 157 1.87 9.29 10.85
C ALA A 157 1.52 9.03 12.31
N SER A 158 0.83 9.98 12.96
CA SER A 158 0.33 9.81 14.33
C SER A 158 -0.93 8.96 14.44
N GLY A 159 -1.63 8.74 13.32
CA GLY A 159 -2.94 8.09 13.31
C GLY A 159 -4.10 8.98 13.76
N GLU A 160 -3.89 10.28 13.86
CA GLU A 160 -4.95 11.27 14.13
C GLU A 160 -5.94 11.31 12.96
N MET A 161 -5.44 11.14 11.75
CA MET A 161 -6.21 11.20 10.51
C MET A 161 -6.06 9.87 9.76
N ILE A 162 -7.10 9.04 9.81
CA ILE A 162 -7.14 7.73 9.13
C ILE A 162 -8.50 7.57 8.45
#